data_b580a1ea30682b14407f5aaa91ca2510
#
_entry.id   b580a1ea30682b14407f5aaa91ca2510
#
_cell.length_a   1.000
_cell.length_b   1.000
_cell.length_c   1.000
_cell.angle_alpha   90.00
_cell.angle_beta   90.00
_cell.angle_gamma   90.00
#
_symmetry.space_group_name_H-M   'P 1'
#
loop_
_entity.id
_entity.type
_entity.pdbx_description
1 polymer ?
#
loop_
_entity_poly.entity_id
_entity_poly.type
_entity_poly.pdbx_seq_one_letter_code
_entity_poly.pdbx_strand_id
1 'polypeptide(L)'
;MTSDNNTRDEPRLIFTLPGTWYPVAITDEGASEQDVERMVQGIVGPADDAAVLRRQMHDQVVDACAEAMEGGAVAMYFGKELEKDAPFPVNITVYQPPGLRMSPAIGTESEEVFGILRMGFEDADDEFVEVEVANFRALRRVLIEKDDSFHVEAAEDETPEEAALRAEAEKLQFERMRVDYWAHVPDTKQIVIVSFVTQMAMIKHLMLELFDLFIAASRFVTDSTDQDDAWTVTEAENATAEESPS
;
A
#
# COMPACT_ATOMS: atom_id res chain seq x y z
N MET A 1 13.29 -0.65 -35.70
CA MET A 1 13.48 -0.62 -34.26
C MET A 1 12.20 -1.15 -33.68
N THR A 2 12.15 -2.43 -33.44
CA THR A 2 11.00 -3.16 -32.90
C THR A 2 11.07 -3.02 -31.39
N SER A 3 10.15 -2.21 -30.84
CA SER A 3 9.87 -2.23 -29.42
C SER A 3 9.20 -3.58 -29.14
N ASP A 4 9.96 -4.50 -28.59
CA ASP A 4 9.42 -5.75 -28.07
C ASP A 4 8.45 -5.42 -26.93
N ASN A 5 7.18 -5.65 -27.22
CA ASN A 5 6.05 -5.55 -26.30
C ASN A 5 6.10 -6.79 -25.36
N ASN A 6 7.09 -6.83 -24.46
CA ASN A 6 7.31 -7.96 -23.53
C ASN A 6 6.73 -7.68 -22.15
N THR A 7 5.56 -7.03 -22.10
CA THR A 7 4.82 -6.76 -20.86
C THR A 7 3.96 -7.93 -20.38
N ARG A 8 4.07 -9.13 -21.01
CA ARG A 8 3.11 -10.22 -20.79
C ARG A 8 3.52 -11.29 -19.78
N ASP A 9 4.77 -11.29 -19.30
CA ASP A 9 5.29 -12.36 -18.43
C ASP A 9 5.94 -11.84 -17.13
N GLU A 10 5.69 -10.60 -16.72
CA GLU A 10 6.21 -10.11 -15.44
C GLU A 10 5.35 -10.63 -14.30
N PRO A 11 5.96 -11.32 -13.30
CA PRO A 11 5.22 -11.83 -12.15
C PRO A 11 4.55 -10.69 -11.39
N ARG A 12 3.27 -10.86 -11.09
CA ARG A 12 2.46 -9.89 -10.33
C ARG A 12 2.15 -10.44 -8.95
N LEU A 13 2.19 -9.58 -7.94
CA LEU A 13 1.77 -9.93 -6.59
C LEU A 13 0.27 -9.67 -6.43
N ILE A 14 -0.49 -10.72 -6.10
CA ILE A 14 -1.93 -10.63 -5.84
C ILE A 14 -2.16 -10.73 -4.33
N PHE A 15 -2.99 -9.83 -3.81
CA PHE A 15 -3.37 -9.79 -2.41
C PHE A 15 -4.73 -10.45 -2.18
N THR A 16 -4.86 -11.11 -1.02
CA THR A 16 -6.15 -11.47 -0.42
C THR A 16 -6.32 -10.62 0.83
N LEU A 17 -7.12 -9.57 0.73
CA LEU A 17 -7.30 -8.58 1.80
C LEU A 17 -8.70 -8.72 2.39
N PRO A 18 -8.86 -8.78 3.72
CA PRO A 18 -10.16 -8.75 4.37
C PRO A 18 -10.73 -7.32 4.37
N GLY A 19 -12.06 -7.20 4.44
CA GLY A 19 -12.72 -5.92 4.51
C GLY A 19 -12.92 -5.23 3.15
N THR A 20 -13.08 -3.91 3.17
CA THR A 20 -13.36 -3.11 1.98
C THR A 20 -12.12 -2.33 1.55
N TRP A 21 -11.67 -2.57 0.34
CA TRP A 21 -10.51 -1.94 -0.28
C TRP A 21 -10.83 -1.38 -1.65
N TYR A 22 -10.18 -0.30 -2.00
CA TYR A 22 -10.29 0.34 -3.32
C TYR A 22 -8.94 0.28 -4.02
N PRO A 23 -8.77 -0.61 -5.02
CA PRO A 23 -7.58 -0.63 -5.86
C PRO A 23 -7.60 0.54 -6.84
N VAL A 24 -6.44 1.15 -7.03
CA VAL A 24 -6.16 2.16 -8.06
C VAL A 24 -4.95 1.69 -8.85
N ALA A 25 -5.16 1.36 -10.12
CA ALA A 25 -4.08 0.99 -11.02
C ALA A 25 -3.28 2.23 -11.43
N ILE A 26 -1.94 2.07 -11.50
CA ILE A 26 -1.01 3.10 -11.96
C ILE A 26 -0.36 2.61 -13.24
N THR A 27 -0.50 3.37 -14.30
CA THR A 27 0.09 3.09 -15.62
C THR A 27 1.06 4.21 -15.99
N ASP A 28 1.75 4.09 -17.12
CA ASP A 28 2.62 5.14 -17.65
C ASP A 28 1.88 6.46 -17.93
N GLU A 29 0.54 6.41 -18.05
CA GLU A 29 -0.33 7.57 -18.25
C GLU A 29 -0.81 8.19 -16.93
N GLY A 30 -0.51 7.55 -15.79
CA GLY A 30 -0.93 7.95 -14.46
C GLY A 30 -1.92 6.99 -13.80
N ALA A 31 -2.61 7.49 -12.77
CA ALA A 31 -3.66 6.74 -12.07
C ALA A 31 -4.90 6.53 -12.95
N SER A 32 -5.55 5.38 -12.80
CA SER A 32 -6.84 5.12 -13.45
C SER A 32 -7.92 6.06 -12.88
N GLU A 33 -8.41 6.99 -13.69
CA GLU A 33 -9.45 7.96 -13.30
C GLU A 33 -10.70 7.28 -12.75
N GLN A 34 -11.13 6.20 -13.42
CA GLN A 34 -12.30 5.42 -12.99
C GLN A 34 -12.10 4.81 -11.59
N ASP A 35 -10.90 4.33 -11.28
CA ASP A 35 -10.59 3.74 -9.97
C ASP A 35 -10.54 4.82 -8.89
N VAL A 36 -9.93 5.97 -9.19
CA VAL A 36 -9.89 7.12 -8.28
C VAL A 36 -11.31 7.61 -7.97
N GLU A 37 -12.17 7.77 -8.98
CA GLU A 37 -13.56 8.17 -8.75
C GLU A 37 -14.30 7.15 -7.88
N ARG A 38 -14.17 5.85 -8.17
CA ARG A 38 -14.80 4.77 -7.38
C ARG A 38 -14.35 4.80 -5.93
N MET A 39 -13.04 4.96 -5.70
CA MET A 39 -12.45 5.05 -4.38
C MET A 39 -12.98 6.27 -3.61
N VAL A 40 -12.95 7.45 -4.21
CA VAL A 40 -13.41 8.70 -3.59
C VAL A 40 -14.90 8.61 -3.22
N GLN A 41 -15.74 8.11 -4.12
CA GLN A 41 -17.16 7.90 -3.84
C GLN A 41 -17.39 6.87 -2.74
N GLY A 42 -16.60 5.81 -2.73
CA GLY A 42 -16.69 4.74 -1.73
C GLY A 42 -16.28 5.18 -0.33
N ILE A 43 -15.27 6.03 -0.21
CA ILE A 43 -14.77 6.53 1.08
C ILE A 43 -15.60 7.71 1.59
N VAL A 44 -15.81 8.74 0.77
CA VAL A 44 -16.50 9.97 1.18
C VAL A 44 -18.03 9.84 1.17
N GLY A 45 -18.54 8.97 0.29
CA GLY A 45 -19.98 8.79 0.09
C GLY A 45 -20.60 9.77 -0.92
N PRO A 46 -21.89 9.57 -1.28
CA PRO A 46 -22.57 10.29 -2.34
C PRO A 46 -23.25 11.62 -1.92
N ALA A 47 -23.18 12.00 -0.64
CA ALA A 47 -23.90 13.17 -0.10
C ALA A 47 -23.50 14.47 -0.84
N ASP A 48 -24.47 15.32 -1.16
CA ASP A 48 -24.25 16.54 -1.95
C ASP A 48 -23.37 17.55 -1.22
N ASP A 49 -23.45 17.65 0.08
CA ASP A 49 -22.63 18.52 0.94
C ASP A 49 -21.17 18.08 1.02
N ALA A 50 -20.85 16.85 0.61
CA ALA A 50 -19.49 16.31 0.58
C ALA A 50 -18.78 16.56 -0.79
N ALA A 51 -19.35 17.33 -1.70
CA ALA A 51 -18.77 17.55 -3.04
C ALA A 51 -17.37 18.21 -3.01
N VAL A 52 -17.15 19.13 -2.07
CA VAL A 52 -15.85 19.79 -1.89
C VAL A 52 -14.81 18.78 -1.38
N LEU A 53 -15.19 17.97 -0.38
CA LEU A 53 -14.30 16.95 0.19
C LEU A 53 -13.94 15.88 -0.85
N ARG A 54 -14.92 15.46 -1.69
CA ARG A 54 -14.63 14.53 -2.79
C ARG A 54 -13.59 15.08 -3.76
N ARG A 55 -13.71 16.36 -4.16
CA ARG A 55 -12.73 16.98 -5.05
C ARG A 55 -11.35 17.04 -4.41
N GLN A 56 -11.27 17.49 -3.16
CA GLN A 56 -9.99 17.55 -2.45
C GLN A 56 -9.32 16.18 -2.33
N MET A 57 -10.09 15.15 -1.95
CA MET A 57 -9.58 13.79 -1.88
C MET A 57 -9.14 13.26 -3.24
N HIS A 58 -9.90 13.52 -4.30
CA HIS A 58 -9.55 13.16 -5.66
C HIS A 58 -8.18 13.74 -6.05
N ASP A 59 -8.02 15.05 -5.90
CA ASP A 59 -6.79 15.74 -6.26
C ASP A 59 -5.59 15.19 -5.43
N GLN A 60 -5.76 14.98 -4.12
CA GLN A 60 -4.73 14.39 -3.26
C GLN A 60 -4.33 12.98 -3.68
N VAL A 61 -5.27 12.15 -4.11
CA VAL A 61 -4.98 10.78 -4.55
C VAL A 61 -4.27 10.78 -5.90
N VAL A 62 -4.69 11.63 -6.83
CA VAL A 62 -4.00 11.78 -8.12
C VAL A 62 -2.56 12.21 -7.92
N ASP A 63 -2.32 13.22 -7.07
CA ASP A 63 -0.97 13.69 -6.75
C ASP A 63 -0.13 12.58 -6.07
N ALA A 64 -0.69 11.86 -5.11
CA ALA A 64 -0.02 10.74 -4.45
C ALA A 64 0.32 9.59 -5.42
N CYS A 65 -0.58 9.28 -6.35
CA CYS A 65 -0.31 8.29 -7.39
C CYS A 65 0.78 8.75 -8.36
N ALA A 66 0.81 10.04 -8.71
CA ALA A 66 1.85 10.60 -9.58
C ALA A 66 3.23 10.54 -8.90
N GLU A 67 3.33 10.90 -7.62
CA GLU A 67 4.56 10.75 -6.84
C GLU A 67 4.99 9.28 -6.73
N ALA A 68 4.07 8.37 -6.43
CA ALA A 68 4.36 6.95 -6.35
C ALA A 68 4.84 6.37 -7.68
N MET A 69 4.29 6.83 -8.81
CA MET A 69 4.68 6.42 -10.16
C MET A 69 6.15 6.76 -10.45
N GLU A 70 6.66 7.90 -9.97
CA GLU A 70 8.08 8.25 -10.11
C GLU A 70 8.99 7.21 -9.42
N GLY A 71 8.51 6.59 -8.33
CA GLY A 71 9.18 5.48 -7.63
C GLY A 71 8.99 4.11 -8.30
N GLY A 72 8.25 4.04 -9.40
CA GLY A 72 7.94 2.77 -10.09
C GLY A 72 6.75 2.03 -9.47
N ALA A 73 5.81 2.75 -8.84
CA ALA A 73 4.57 2.14 -8.38
C ALA A 73 3.69 1.71 -9.56
N VAL A 74 3.04 0.57 -9.39
CA VAL A 74 2.14 -0.04 -10.39
C VAL A 74 0.69 -0.12 -9.90
N ALA A 75 0.48 -0.04 -8.59
CA ALA A 75 -0.85 0.00 -7.98
C ALA A 75 -0.81 0.61 -6.57
N MET A 76 -1.93 1.20 -6.17
CA MET A 76 -2.23 1.58 -4.79
C MET A 76 -3.56 0.96 -4.36
N TYR A 77 -3.66 0.62 -3.07
CA TYR A 77 -4.89 0.12 -2.45
C TYR A 77 -5.22 1.00 -1.26
N PHE A 78 -6.45 1.45 -1.18
CA PHE A 78 -6.94 2.29 -0.09
C PHE A 78 -7.92 1.51 0.75
N GLY A 79 -7.56 1.25 2.01
CA GLY A 79 -8.40 0.59 2.98
C GLY A 79 -9.50 1.52 3.50
N LYS A 80 -10.73 1.06 3.53
CA LYS A 80 -11.85 1.78 4.13
C LYS A 80 -12.20 1.22 5.50
N GLU A 81 -12.48 -0.07 5.56
CA GLU A 81 -12.89 -0.77 6.76
C GLU A 81 -12.40 -2.21 6.73
N LEU A 82 -11.97 -2.72 7.87
CA LEU A 82 -11.53 -4.11 8.04
C LEU A 82 -12.73 -5.03 8.24
N GLU A 83 -13.67 -4.57 9.05
CA GLU A 83 -14.98 -5.16 9.31
C GLU A 83 -16.02 -4.04 9.27
N LYS A 84 -17.29 -4.41 9.27
CA LYS A 84 -18.38 -3.42 9.30
C LYS A 84 -18.22 -2.46 10.47
N ASP A 85 -18.26 -1.16 10.19
CA ASP A 85 -18.13 -0.08 11.16
C ASP A 85 -16.77 0.01 11.88
N ALA A 86 -15.73 -0.71 11.37
CA ALA A 86 -14.36 -0.64 11.87
C ALA A 86 -13.45 0.04 10.83
N PRO A 87 -13.27 1.38 10.88
CA PRO A 87 -12.44 2.11 9.94
C PRO A 87 -11.00 1.60 9.93
N PHE A 88 -10.45 1.42 8.74
CA PHE A 88 -9.10 0.91 8.54
C PHE A 88 -8.31 1.79 7.57
N PRO A 89 -7.80 2.95 8.02
CA PRO A 89 -7.08 3.91 7.19
C PRO A 89 -5.64 3.44 6.92
N VAL A 90 -5.52 2.47 6.04
CA VAL A 90 -4.24 1.92 5.58
C VAL A 90 -4.18 2.06 4.07
N ASN A 91 -3.04 2.55 3.57
CA ASN A 91 -2.73 2.54 2.16
C ASN A 91 -1.64 1.51 1.90
N ILE A 92 -1.78 0.76 0.80
CA ILE A 92 -0.75 -0.17 0.31
C ILE A 92 -0.30 0.35 -1.05
N THR A 93 1.01 0.52 -1.24
CA THR A 93 1.58 0.86 -2.54
C THR A 93 2.47 -0.29 -2.99
N VAL A 94 2.29 -0.73 -4.23
CA VAL A 94 3.10 -1.79 -4.84
C VAL A 94 4.04 -1.17 -5.86
N TYR A 95 5.34 -1.37 -5.66
CA TYR A 95 6.37 -0.88 -6.57
C TYR A 95 7.04 -2.04 -7.29
N GLN A 96 7.24 -1.89 -8.58
CA GLN A 96 8.05 -2.77 -9.43
C GLN A 96 9.11 -1.95 -10.18
N PRO A 97 10.11 -1.39 -9.46
CA PRO A 97 11.06 -0.50 -10.09
C PRO A 97 11.90 -1.25 -11.14
N PRO A 98 11.92 -0.78 -12.38
CA PRO A 98 12.62 -1.48 -13.49
C PRO A 98 14.14 -1.51 -13.32
N GLY A 99 14.66 -0.76 -12.37
CA GLY A 99 16.10 -0.59 -12.12
C GLY A 99 16.72 -1.52 -11.08
N LEU A 100 15.96 -2.29 -10.31
CA LEU A 100 16.49 -3.27 -9.34
C LEU A 100 17.05 -4.51 -10.06
N ARG A 101 17.94 -4.27 -11.03
CA ARG A 101 18.65 -5.33 -11.73
C ARG A 101 19.91 -5.67 -10.97
N MET A 102 19.90 -6.81 -10.30
CA MET A 102 21.07 -7.31 -9.61
C MET A 102 22.14 -7.81 -10.61
N SER A 103 23.40 -7.79 -10.17
CA SER A 103 24.52 -8.30 -10.97
C SER A 103 24.26 -9.73 -11.47
N PRO A 104 24.68 -10.09 -12.70
CA PRO A 104 24.60 -11.48 -13.17
C PRO A 104 25.32 -12.50 -12.27
N ALA A 105 26.31 -12.04 -11.49
CA ALA A 105 27.07 -12.89 -10.57
C ALA A 105 26.28 -13.32 -9.32
N ILE A 106 25.12 -12.69 -9.04
CA ILE A 106 24.25 -13.03 -7.93
C ILE A 106 23.30 -14.13 -8.40
N GLY A 107 23.07 -15.15 -7.57
CA GLY A 107 22.08 -16.18 -7.84
C GLY A 107 20.63 -15.69 -7.74
N THR A 108 19.70 -16.61 -7.90
CA THR A 108 18.25 -16.35 -7.80
C THR A 108 17.67 -16.80 -6.45
N GLU A 109 18.52 -17.25 -5.54
CA GLU A 109 18.12 -17.63 -4.20
C GLU A 109 17.82 -16.41 -3.34
N SER A 110 16.75 -16.47 -2.54
CA SER A 110 16.32 -15.34 -1.70
C SER A 110 17.43 -14.82 -0.77
N GLU A 111 18.25 -15.70 -0.23
CA GLU A 111 19.32 -15.33 0.70
C GLU A 111 20.40 -14.47 0.02
N GLU A 112 20.79 -14.81 -1.22
CA GLU A 112 21.76 -14.03 -1.99
C GLU A 112 21.20 -12.65 -2.38
N VAL A 113 19.93 -12.63 -2.80
CA VAL A 113 19.19 -11.41 -3.15
C VAL A 113 19.06 -10.49 -1.94
N PHE A 114 18.67 -11.01 -0.78
CA PHE A 114 18.55 -10.25 0.46
C PHE A 114 19.88 -9.80 1.03
N GLY A 115 20.95 -10.59 0.83
CA GLY A 115 22.30 -10.17 1.19
C GLY A 115 22.71 -8.87 0.50
N ILE A 116 22.41 -8.74 -0.78
CA ILE A 116 22.69 -7.51 -1.55
C ILE A 116 21.78 -6.35 -1.11
N LEU A 117 20.50 -6.61 -0.86
CA LEU A 117 19.60 -5.56 -0.38
C LEU A 117 20.10 -4.98 0.95
N ARG A 118 20.47 -5.84 1.92
CA ARG A 118 21.00 -5.39 3.21
C ARG A 118 22.27 -4.54 3.06
N MET A 119 23.18 -4.91 2.14
CA MET A 119 24.39 -4.11 1.88
C MET A 119 24.06 -2.70 1.36
N GLY A 120 22.95 -2.52 0.65
CA GLY A 120 22.49 -1.21 0.19
C GLY A 120 21.99 -0.30 1.32
N PHE A 121 21.73 -0.86 2.51
CA PHE A 121 21.21 -0.17 3.68
C PHE A 121 22.18 -0.20 4.88
N GLU A 122 23.47 -0.56 4.66
CA GLU A 122 24.46 -0.71 5.74
C GLU A 122 24.65 0.54 6.64
N ASP A 123 24.31 1.71 6.15
CA ASP A 123 24.37 2.99 6.89
C ASP A 123 23.07 3.33 7.65
N ALA A 124 22.05 2.51 7.55
CA ALA A 124 20.77 2.73 8.21
C ALA A 124 20.74 1.94 9.53
N ASP A 125 20.41 2.60 10.66
CA ASP A 125 20.08 1.97 11.95
C ASP A 125 18.80 1.11 11.88
N ASP A 126 18.47 0.64 10.66
CA ASP A 126 17.23 -0.02 10.34
C ASP A 126 17.32 -1.53 10.60
N GLU A 127 16.42 -2.02 11.39
CA GLU A 127 16.26 -3.45 11.64
C GLU A 127 15.44 -4.09 10.51
N PHE A 128 16.09 -4.99 9.75
CA PHE A 128 15.42 -5.84 8.77
C PHE A 128 15.04 -7.17 9.40
N VAL A 129 13.75 -7.50 9.29
CA VAL A 129 13.22 -8.79 9.74
C VAL A 129 12.84 -9.61 8.52
N GLU A 130 13.32 -10.86 8.44
CA GLU A 130 12.86 -11.79 7.41
C GLU A 130 11.48 -12.33 7.77
N VAL A 131 10.59 -12.28 6.77
CA VAL A 131 9.24 -12.84 6.84
C VAL A 131 9.15 -13.97 5.82
N GLU A 132 8.90 -15.18 6.32
CA GLU A 132 8.68 -16.36 5.48
C GLU A 132 7.19 -16.50 5.20
N VAL A 133 6.85 -16.61 3.94
CA VAL A 133 5.51 -16.91 3.45
C VAL A 133 5.53 -18.19 2.62
N ALA A 134 4.38 -18.83 2.45
CA ALA A 134 4.31 -20.14 1.83
C ALA A 134 4.97 -20.22 0.44
N ASN A 135 4.96 -19.12 -0.32
CA ASN A 135 5.35 -19.11 -1.74
C ASN A 135 6.55 -18.20 -2.04
N PHE A 136 6.99 -17.38 -1.11
CA PHE A 136 8.13 -16.47 -1.28
C PHE A 136 8.69 -16.02 0.08
N ARG A 137 9.76 -15.24 0.05
CA ARG A 137 10.35 -14.61 1.24
C ARG A 137 10.36 -13.11 1.06
N ALA A 138 10.26 -12.37 2.15
CA ALA A 138 10.35 -10.93 2.13
C ALA A 138 11.25 -10.41 3.25
N LEU A 139 11.88 -9.25 3.04
CA LEU A 139 12.49 -8.46 4.11
C LEU A 139 11.50 -7.39 4.53
N ARG A 140 11.23 -7.26 5.82
CA ARG A 140 10.39 -6.22 6.40
C ARG A 140 11.24 -5.15 7.07
N ARG A 141 10.94 -3.88 6.79
CA ARG A 141 11.49 -2.69 7.45
C ARG A 141 10.37 -1.85 8.00
N VAL A 142 10.54 -1.28 9.19
CA VAL A 142 9.55 -0.42 9.84
C VAL A 142 10.13 0.97 10.02
N LEU A 143 9.43 1.98 9.53
CA LEU A 143 9.75 3.38 9.68
C LEU A 143 8.62 4.07 10.44
N ILE A 144 8.95 4.86 11.44
CA ILE A 144 7.99 5.71 12.15
C ILE A 144 8.47 7.14 11.98
N GLU A 145 7.65 7.93 11.30
CA GLU A 145 7.93 9.31 10.97
C GLU A 145 6.90 10.21 11.65
N LYS A 146 7.34 11.39 12.07
CA LYS A 146 6.39 12.41 12.52
C LYS A 146 5.68 12.95 11.29
N ASP A 147 4.37 12.94 11.33
CA ASP A 147 3.56 13.52 10.26
C ASP A 147 3.41 15.03 10.50
N ASP A 148 4.29 15.81 9.89
CA ASP A 148 4.24 17.28 9.95
C ASP A 148 3.23 17.87 8.93
N SER A 149 2.52 17.03 8.17
CA SER A 149 1.58 17.47 7.13
C SER A 149 0.22 17.93 7.67
N PHE A 150 -0.06 17.70 8.94
CA PHE A 150 -1.30 18.16 9.57
C PHE A 150 -1.23 19.63 9.94
N HIS A 151 -1.31 20.49 8.92
CA HIS A 151 -1.53 21.92 9.10
C HIS A 151 -3.01 22.21 8.93
N VAL A 152 -3.64 22.69 10.00
CA VAL A 152 -4.98 23.28 9.91
C VAL A 152 -4.77 24.74 9.48
N GLU A 153 -5.11 25.05 8.23
CA GLU A 153 -5.07 26.45 7.77
C GLU A 153 -5.99 27.30 8.65
N ALA A 154 -5.46 28.44 9.11
CA ALA A 154 -6.26 29.40 9.86
C ALA A 154 -7.34 29.99 8.95
N ALA A 155 -8.59 29.95 9.38
CA ALA A 155 -9.66 30.66 8.67
C ALA A 155 -9.48 32.17 8.81
N GLU A 156 -9.80 32.95 7.76
CA GLU A 156 -9.67 34.43 7.79
C GLU A 156 -10.47 35.07 8.92
N ASP A 157 -11.53 34.43 9.40
CA ASP A 157 -12.43 34.89 10.49
C ASP A 157 -12.33 34.00 11.75
N GLU A 158 -11.16 33.38 12.01
CA GLU A 158 -10.96 32.46 13.13
C GLU A 158 -11.15 33.18 14.48
N THR A 159 -12.03 32.63 15.32
CA THR A 159 -12.21 33.11 16.67
C THR A 159 -11.05 32.72 17.58
N PRO A 160 -10.80 33.44 18.73
CA PRO A 160 -9.75 33.06 19.66
C PRO A 160 -9.89 31.63 20.23
N GLU A 161 -11.11 31.11 20.30
CA GLU A 161 -11.42 29.75 20.78
C GLU A 161 -11.05 28.69 19.72
N GLU A 162 -11.33 28.96 18.46
CA GLU A 162 -10.94 28.11 17.32
C GLU A 162 -9.41 28.12 17.13
N ALA A 163 -8.76 29.28 17.27
CA ALA A 163 -7.31 29.39 17.24
C ALA A 163 -6.63 28.59 18.37
N ALA A 164 -7.24 28.56 19.56
CA ALA A 164 -6.72 27.75 20.67
C ALA A 164 -6.89 26.24 20.40
N LEU A 165 -8.05 25.82 19.86
CA LEU A 165 -8.30 24.43 19.46
C LEU A 165 -7.36 24.00 18.35
N ARG A 166 -7.11 24.84 17.35
CA ARG A 166 -6.15 24.58 16.28
C ARG A 166 -4.73 24.42 16.83
N ALA A 167 -4.31 25.32 17.72
CA ALA A 167 -2.99 25.25 18.37
C ALA A 167 -2.84 24.00 19.28
N GLU A 168 -3.94 23.47 19.84
CA GLU A 168 -3.91 22.18 20.54
C GLU A 168 -3.86 21.01 19.57
N ALA A 169 -4.59 21.06 18.46
CA ALA A 169 -4.56 20.03 17.41
C ALA A 169 -3.16 19.95 16.75
N GLU A 170 -2.51 21.10 16.49
CA GLU A 170 -1.14 21.15 15.97
C GLU A 170 -0.09 20.58 16.94
N LYS A 171 -0.40 20.51 18.25
CA LYS A 171 0.47 19.83 19.23
C LYS A 171 0.31 18.31 19.22
N LEU A 172 -0.79 17.81 18.67
CA LEU A 172 -0.98 16.38 18.48
C LEU A 172 -0.06 15.95 17.32
N GLN A 173 1.16 15.53 17.68
CA GLN A 173 2.09 14.96 16.71
C GLN A 173 1.53 13.58 16.32
N PHE A 174 0.97 13.49 15.14
CA PHE A 174 0.59 12.20 14.57
C PHE A 174 1.87 11.50 14.06
N GLU A 175 2.06 10.27 14.48
CA GLU A 175 3.11 9.43 13.94
C GLU A 175 2.54 8.63 12.77
N ARG A 176 3.18 8.73 11.63
CA ARG A 176 2.92 7.90 10.46
C ARG A 176 3.84 6.70 10.51
N MET A 177 3.27 5.51 10.49
CA MET A 177 4.03 4.27 10.37
C MET A 177 4.03 3.84 8.91
N ARG A 178 5.23 3.61 8.38
CA ARG A 178 5.46 2.97 7.09
C ARG A 178 6.15 1.63 7.32
N VAL A 179 5.62 0.60 6.66
CA VAL A 179 6.19 -0.75 6.71
C VAL A 179 6.43 -1.22 5.28
N ASP A 180 7.69 -1.37 4.93
CA ASP A 180 8.09 -1.84 3.61
C ASP A 180 8.44 -3.33 3.64
N TYR A 181 7.92 -4.09 2.68
CA TYR A 181 8.28 -5.47 2.43
C TYR A 181 8.94 -5.57 1.07
N TRP A 182 10.19 -5.99 1.03
CA TRP A 182 10.90 -6.35 -0.19
C TRP A 182 10.65 -7.83 -0.47
N ALA A 183 9.63 -8.12 -1.25
CA ALA A 183 9.23 -9.47 -1.61
C ALA A 183 10.08 -9.97 -2.79
N HIS A 184 10.81 -11.07 -2.57
CA HIS A 184 11.58 -11.71 -3.61
C HIS A 184 10.68 -12.51 -4.55
N VAL A 185 10.76 -12.24 -5.84
CA VAL A 185 10.03 -12.99 -6.86
C VAL A 185 10.74 -14.33 -7.07
N PRO A 186 10.06 -15.48 -6.81
CA PRO A 186 10.70 -16.79 -6.88
C PRO A 186 11.41 -17.05 -8.21
N ASP A 187 12.56 -17.74 -8.15
CA ASP A 187 13.39 -18.13 -9.28
C ASP A 187 13.93 -16.95 -10.14
N THR A 188 13.83 -15.74 -9.65
CA THR A 188 14.31 -14.52 -10.34
C THR A 188 15.23 -13.72 -9.44
N LYS A 189 15.75 -12.59 -9.96
CA LYS A 189 16.45 -11.57 -9.17
C LYS A 189 15.58 -10.31 -8.95
N GLN A 190 14.31 -10.43 -9.25
CA GLN A 190 13.37 -9.33 -9.12
C GLN A 190 12.87 -9.21 -7.68
N ILE A 191 12.61 -7.97 -7.31
CA ILE A 191 11.98 -7.61 -6.04
C ILE A 191 10.74 -6.78 -6.36
N VAL A 192 9.66 -7.11 -5.68
CA VAL A 192 8.47 -6.26 -5.57
C VAL A 192 8.49 -5.63 -4.19
N ILE A 193 8.32 -4.32 -4.11
CA ILE A 193 8.24 -3.62 -2.83
C ILE A 193 6.76 -3.35 -2.53
N VAL A 194 6.32 -3.77 -1.35
CA VAL A 194 4.99 -3.51 -0.84
C VAL A 194 5.12 -2.58 0.36
N SER A 195 4.62 -1.37 0.24
CA SER A 195 4.68 -0.35 1.30
C SER A 195 3.31 -0.15 1.91
N PHE A 196 3.17 -0.45 3.20
CA PHE A 196 1.98 -0.14 4.00
C PHE A 196 2.20 1.18 4.72
N VAL A 197 1.24 2.08 4.63
CA VAL A 197 1.26 3.38 5.31
C VAL A 197 -0.01 3.56 6.14
N THR A 198 0.16 3.93 7.41
CA THR A 198 -0.96 4.18 8.32
C THR A 198 -0.59 5.20 9.41
N GLN A 199 -1.59 5.88 9.95
CA GLN A 199 -1.46 6.75 11.13
C GLN A 199 -1.69 5.99 12.46
N MET A 200 -1.83 4.66 12.42
CA MET A 200 -2.09 3.82 13.60
C MET A 200 -0.80 3.34 14.29
N ALA A 201 0.24 4.17 14.33
CA ALA A 201 1.54 3.84 14.92
C ALA A 201 1.45 3.47 16.41
N MET A 202 0.46 4.01 17.14
CA MET A 202 0.23 3.72 18.56
C MET A 202 -0.09 2.23 18.84
N ILE A 203 -0.59 1.49 17.85
CA ILE A 203 -0.86 0.05 17.93
C ILE A 203 0.06 -0.75 17.01
N LYS A 204 1.33 -0.30 16.88
CA LYS A 204 2.35 -0.85 15.99
C LYS A 204 2.39 -2.38 15.96
N HIS A 205 2.37 -3.03 17.13
CA HIS A 205 2.50 -4.51 17.18
C HIS A 205 1.33 -5.20 16.46
N LEU A 206 0.10 -4.73 16.71
CA LEU A 206 -1.09 -5.28 16.06
C LEU A 206 -1.06 -5.03 14.56
N MET A 207 -0.64 -3.83 14.15
CA MET A 207 -0.53 -3.49 12.72
C MET A 207 0.52 -4.34 12.01
N LEU A 208 1.66 -4.62 12.65
CA LEU A 208 2.70 -5.47 12.08
C LEU A 208 2.23 -6.92 11.91
N GLU A 209 1.56 -7.49 12.92
CA GLU A 209 0.98 -8.83 12.83
C GLU A 209 -0.03 -8.92 11.68
N LEU A 210 -0.88 -7.89 11.54
CA LEU A 210 -1.88 -7.83 10.47
C LEU A 210 -1.25 -7.69 9.08
N PHE A 211 -0.23 -6.84 8.92
CA PHE A 211 0.48 -6.68 7.65
C PHE A 211 1.26 -7.94 7.28
N ASP A 212 1.89 -8.62 8.24
CA ASP A 212 2.52 -9.91 8.01
C ASP A 212 1.50 -10.95 7.52
N LEU A 213 0.27 -10.95 8.05
CA LEU A 213 -0.82 -11.82 7.57
C LEU A 213 -1.25 -11.47 6.14
N PHE A 214 -1.33 -10.18 5.79
CA PHE A 214 -1.68 -9.76 4.41
C PHE A 214 -0.60 -10.22 3.41
N ILE A 215 0.67 -10.08 3.79
CA ILE A 215 1.78 -10.58 2.98
C ILE A 215 1.74 -12.11 2.91
N ALA A 216 1.46 -12.80 4.01
CA ALA A 216 1.36 -14.26 4.04
C ALA A 216 0.21 -14.80 3.17
N ALA A 217 -0.88 -14.04 3.03
CA ALA A 217 -2.01 -14.40 2.19
C ALA A 217 -1.82 -14.00 0.71
N SER A 218 -0.75 -13.28 0.37
CA SER A 218 -0.46 -12.88 -1.00
C SER A 218 0.30 -13.97 -1.77
N ARG A 219 0.27 -13.90 -3.11
CA ARG A 219 0.97 -14.83 -3.99
C ARG A 219 1.44 -14.17 -5.28
N PHE A 220 2.54 -14.65 -5.82
CA PHE A 220 2.96 -14.30 -7.17
C PHE A 220 2.20 -15.14 -8.21
N VAL A 221 1.78 -14.50 -9.29
CA VAL A 221 1.19 -15.14 -10.48
C VAL A 221 1.96 -14.72 -11.73
N THR A 222 2.20 -15.68 -12.61
CA THR A 222 2.95 -15.50 -13.87
C THR A 222 2.06 -15.66 -15.11
N ASP A 223 0.79 -16.09 -14.94
CA ASP A 223 -0.08 -16.45 -16.08
C ASP A 223 -0.91 -15.26 -16.58
N SER A 224 -0.88 -15.10 -17.91
CA SER A 224 -1.66 -14.12 -18.66
C SER A 224 -3.15 -14.49 -18.81
N THR A 225 -3.61 -15.59 -18.21
CA THR A 225 -4.99 -16.09 -18.35
C THR A 225 -5.98 -15.39 -17.41
N ASP A 226 -5.49 -14.76 -16.34
CA ASP A 226 -6.29 -13.96 -15.41
C ASP A 226 -6.27 -12.46 -15.78
N GLN A 227 -6.45 -12.17 -17.07
CA GLN A 227 -6.30 -10.83 -17.64
C GLN A 227 -7.41 -9.84 -17.27
N ASP A 228 -8.54 -10.32 -16.74
CA ASP A 228 -9.66 -9.47 -16.31
C ASP A 228 -9.53 -8.97 -14.85
N ASP A 229 -8.59 -9.56 -14.08
CA ASP A 229 -8.43 -9.27 -12.65
C ASP A 229 -7.02 -8.72 -12.30
N ALA A 230 -6.51 -7.79 -13.09
CA ALA A 230 -5.11 -7.34 -13.01
C ALA A 230 -4.65 -6.91 -11.60
N TRP A 231 -5.58 -6.49 -10.75
CA TRP A 231 -5.33 -6.04 -9.36
C TRP A 231 -6.56 -6.31 -8.47
N THR A 232 -7.12 -7.53 -8.51
CA THR A 232 -8.28 -7.89 -7.70
C THR A 232 -7.91 -8.10 -6.24
N VAL A 233 -8.65 -7.41 -5.40
CA VAL A 233 -8.82 -7.77 -3.99
C VAL A 233 -9.85 -8.88 -3.96
N THR A 234 -9.44 -10.12 -3.70
CA THR A 234 -10.38 -11.20 -3.45
C THR A 234 -10.93 -10.98 -2.05
N GLU A 235 -12.22 -10.64 -1.94
CA GLU A 235 -12.90 -10.62 -0.64
C GLU A 235 -12.77 -12.01 -0.01
N ALA A 236 -12.27 -12.08 1.22
CA ALA A 236 -12.27 -13.33 1.97
C ALA A 236 -13.73 -13.74 2.18
N GLU A 237 -14.15 -14.87 1.58
CA GLU A 237 -15.47 -15.43 1.82
C GLU A 237 -15.67 -15.61 3.33
N ASN A 238 -16.56 -14.83 3.93
CA ASN A 238 -17.06 -15.07 5.25
C ASN A 238 -17.78 -16.44 5.25
N ALA A 239 -17.08 -17.46 5.70
CA ALA A 239 -17.67 -18.74 6.02
C ALA A 239 -18.64 -18.54 7.20
N THR A 240 -19.84 -18.06 6.93
CA THR A 240 -20.97 -18.15 7.86
C THR A 240 -21.27 -19.64 8.04
N ALA A 241 -20.82 -20.16 9.17
CA ALA A 241 -21.30 -21.43 9.68
C ALA A 241 -22.82 -21.26 9.92
N GLU A 242 -23.62 -21.79 9.00
CA GLU A 242 -25.03 -22.04 9.25
C GLU A 242 -25.12 -23.12 10.33
N GLU A 243 -25.36 -22.70 11.57
CA GLU A 243 -25.91 -23.57 12.60
C GLU A 243 -27.32 -23.99 12.17
N SER A 244 -27.43 -25.23 11.74
CA SER A 244 -28.74 -25.88 11.55
C SER A 244 -29.41 -26.09 12.92
N PRO A 245 -30.63 -25.62 13.15
CA PRO A 245 -31.38 -25.97 14.36
C PRO A 245 -31.94 -27.39 14.21
N SER A 246 -31.64 -28.20 15.21
CA SER A 246 -32.33 -29.49 15.49
C SER A 246 -33.43 -29.27 16.47
#